data_92354e10691d7e3518c96f7f168fa0fd
#
_entry.id   92354e10691d7e3518c96f7f168fa0fd
#
_cell.length_a   1.000
_cell.length_b   1.000
_cell.length_c   1.000
_cell.angle_alpha   90.00
_cell.angle_beta   90.00
_cell.angle_gamma   90.00
#
_symmetry.space_group_name_H-M   'P 1'
#
loop_
_entity.id
_entity.type
_entity.pdbx_description
1 polymer ?
#
loop_
_entity_poly.entity_id
_entity_poly.type
_entity_poly.pdbx_seq_one_letter_code
_entity_poly.pdbx_strand_id
1 'polypeptide(L)'
;MNLERVIAVRTSKTVYRDGDKVVKVFDKEYSKVDVLNEALNQAIVENLGLNIPKIYSVETVDGKWAIVSEYIKGKTLADLIKLNPDKKDEYLELFVNLQLSMHQIKAFNLKKLKDKMNAKINQTELDATTRYELHTRLEGLKSPWHNLLC
;
A
#
# COMPACT_ATOMS: atom_id res chain seq x y z
N MET A 1 -6.13 -22.53 7.16
CA MET A 1 -5.21 -21.59 6.49
C MET A 1 -3.84 -22.24 6.49
N ASN A 2 -3.25 -22.44 5.31
CA ASN A 2 -1.90 -23.02 5.19
C ASN A 2 -0.88 -21.89 4.99
N LEU A 3 0.01 -21.67 5.96
CA LEU A 3 1.05 -20.63 5.93
C LEU A 3 2.44 -21.18 5.58
N GLU A 4 2.54 -22.32 4.90
CA GLU A 4 3.83 -22.94 4.58
C GLU A 4 4.59 -22.20 3.48
N ARG A 5 3.88 -21.54 2.55
CA ARG A 5 4.51 -20.89 1.39
C ARG A 5 4.68 -19.39 1.61
N VAL A 6 5.83 -18.99 2.09
CA VAL A 6 6.24 -17.57 2.14
C VAL A 6 6.49 -17.07 0.72
N ILE A 7 5.88 -15.95 0.33
CA ILE A 7 6.10 -15.28 -0.96
C ILE A 7 6.79 -13.92 -0.82
N ALA A 8 6.74 -13.30 0.35
CA ALA A 8 7.50 -12.09 0.65
C ALA A 8 7.68 -11.89 2.16
N VAL A 9 8.82 -11.33 2.54
CA VAL A 9 9.08 -10.82 3.90
C VAL A 9 9.31 -9.32 3.80
N ARG A 10 8.68 -8.55 4.69
CA ARG A 10 8.79 -7.10 4.82
C ARG A 10 9.13 -6.75 6.27
N THR A 11 9.49 -5.50 6.51
CA THR A 11 9.92 -5.02 7.84
C THR A 11 8.91 -5.30 8.95
N SER A 12 7.62 -5.23 8.67
CA SER A 12 6.54 -5.34 9.67
C SER A 12 5.52 -6.43 9.36
N LYS A 13 5.75 -7.25 8.33
CA LYS A 13 4.81 -8.30 7.93
C LYS A 13 5.46 -9.38 7.07
N THR A 14 4.94 -10.60 7.19
CA THR A 14 5.25 -11.71 6.29
C THR A 14 4.03 -12.03 5.43
N VAL A 15 4.25 -12.29 4.17
CA VAL A 15 3.21 -12.56 3.18
C VAL A 15 3.30 -14.02 2.75
N TYR A 16 2.20 -14.72 2.92
CA TYR A 16 2.06 -16.14 2.59
C TYR A 16 1.09 -16.32 1.42
N ARG A 17 1.25 -17.43 0.72
CA ARG A 17 0.26 -17.90 -0.25
C ARG A 17 -0.47 -19.11 0.29
N ASP A 18 -1.78 -19.07 0.29
CA ASP A 18 -2.67 -20.18 0.64
C ASP A 18 -3.65 -20.42 -0.53
N GLY A 19 -3.27 -21.31 -1.45
CA GLY A 19 -4.04 -21.60 -2.64
C GLY A 19 -4.17 -20.40 -3.59
N ASP A 20 -5.39 -19.89 -3.71
CA ASP A 20 -5.78 -18.70 -4.48
C ASP A 20 -5.82 -17.42 -3.63
N LYS A 21 -5.32 -17.47 -2.38
CA LYS A 21 -5.30 -16.37 -1.44
C LYS A 21 -3.88 -15.94 -1.07
N VAL A 22 -3.78 -14.69 -0.67
CA VAL A 22 -2.61 -14.10 -0.02
C VAL A 22 -2.97 -13.77 1.40
N VAL A 23 -2.13 -14.15 2.34
CA VAL A 23 -2.27 -13.87 3.78
C VAL A 23 -1.09 -13.00 4.20
N LYS A 24 -1.36 -11.73 4.50
CA LYS A 24 -0.39 -10.81 5.10
C LYS A 24 -0.50 -10.90 6.61
N VAL A 25 0.46 -11.53 7.27
CA VAL A 25 0.53 -11.61 8.74
C VAL A 25 1.45 -10.51 9.24
N PHE A 26 0.91 -9.64 10.08
CA PHE A 26 1.64 -8.50 10.66
C PHE A 26 2.37 -8.91 11.93
N ASP A 27 3.46 -8.23 12.26
CA ASP A 27 4.19 -8.45 13.50
C ASP A 27 3.35 -8.02 14.70
N LYS A 28 3.67 -8.53 15.91
CA LYS A 28 2.88 -8.28 17.13
C LYS A 28 2.81 -6.81 17.51
N GLU A 29 3.85 -6.05 17.20
CA GLU A 29 3.97 -4.61 17.46
C GLU A 29 3.12 -3.76 16.52
N TYR A 30 2.64 -4.35 15.42
CA TYR A 30 1.81 -3.62 14.47
C TYR A 30 0.39 -3.46 15.01
N SER A 31 -0.06 -2.21 15.17
CA SER A 31 -1.32 -1.95 15.85
C SER A 31 -2.52 -2.46 15.06
N LYS A 32 -3.57 -2.89 15.78
CA LYS A 32 -4.87 -3.24 15.19
C LYS A 32 -5.40 -2.12 14.29
N VAL A 33 -5.24 -0.86 14.73
CA VAL A 33 -5.73 0.32 14.01
C VAL A 33 -5.04 0.44 12.66
N ASP A 34 -3.72 0.21 12.60
CA ASP A 34 -2.96 0.30 11.36
C ASP A 34 -3.34 -0.81 10.37
N VAL A 35 -3.55 -2.04 10.87
CA VAL A 35 -4.02 -3.16 10.03
C VAL A 35 -5.40 -2.86 9.46
N LEU A 36 -6.34 -2.39 10.28
CA LEU A 36 -7.69 -2.03 9.82
C LEU A 36 -7.65 -0.84 8.84
N ASN A 37 -6.78 0.14 9.05
CA ASN A 37 -6.58 1.24 8.11
C ASN A 37 -5.97 0.77 6.78
N GLU A 38 -5.02 -0.18 6.79
CA GLU A 38 -4.50 -0.78 5.55
C GLU A 38 -5.62 -1.49 4.78
N ALA A 39 -6.42 -2.30 5.47
CA ALA A 39 -7.54 -3.01 4.87
C ALA A 39 -8.61 -2.04 4.34
N LEU A 40 -8.98 -1.01 5.11
CA LEU A 40 -9.95 0.00 4.70
C LEU A 40 -9.49 0.75 3.44
N ASN A 41 -8.23 1.18 3.40
CA ASN A 41 -7.69 1.88 2.23
C ASN A 41 -7.72 0.97 0.98
N GLN A 42 -7.38 -0.32 1.11
CA GLN A 42 -7.46 -1.26 0.00
C GLN A 42 -8.91 -1.47 -0.45
N ALA A 43 -9.87 -1.61 0.47
CA ALA A 43 -11.29 -1.75 0.15
C ALA A 43 -11.86 -0.48 -0.54
N ILE A 44 -11.44 0.72 -0.13
CA ILE A 44 -11.81 1.96 -0.82
C ILE A 44 -11.31 1.94 -2.26
N VAL A 45 -10.06 1.55 -2.48
CA VAL A 45 -9.45 1.49 -3.82
C VAL A 45 -10.10 0.41 -4.69
N GLU A 46 -10.48 -0.73 -4.11
CA GLU A 46 -11.24 -1.79 -4.80
C GLU A 46 -12.55 -1.26 -5.37
N ASN A 47 -13.27 -0.44 -4.61
CA ASN A 47 -14.53 0.18 -5.04
C ASN A 47 -14.38 1.26 -6.13
N LEU A 48 -13.16 1.71 -6.40
CA LEU A 48 -12.88 2.67 -7.48
C LEU A 48 -12.69 2.01 -8.86
N GLY A 49 -12.87 0.70 -8.95
CA GLY A 49 -12.77 -0.05 -10.20
C GLY A 49 -11.33 -0.29 -10.67
N LEU A 50 -10.34 -0.08 -9.78
CA LEU A 50 -8.97 -0.48 -10.05
C LEU A 50 -8.82 -2.01 -10.01
N ASN A 51 -8.02 -2.55 -10.93
CA ASN A 51 -7.71 -3.97 -10.96
C ASN A 51 -6.66 -4.31 -9.89
N ILE A 52 -7.11 -4.39 -8.64
CA ILE A 52 -6.30 -4.75 -7.49
C ILE A 52 -6.82 -6.02 -6.82
N PRO A 53 -6.01 -6.74 -6.01
CA PRO A 53 -6.47 -7.90 -5.26
C PRO A 53 -7.64 -7.55 -4.34
N LYS A 54 -8.71 -8.33 -4.40
CA LYS A 54 -9.88 -8.17 -3.51
C LYS A 54 -9.52 -8.54 -2.08
N ILE A 55 -10.05 -7.80 -1.11
CA ILE A 55 -9.99 -8.20 0.30
C ILE A 55 -11.10 -9.20 0.59
N TYR A 56 -10.74 -10.28 1.29
CA TYR A 56 -11.69 -11.28 1.76
C TYR A 56 -12.01 -11.14 3.25
N SER A 57 -10.97 -10.96 4.09
CA SER A 57 -11.15 -10.83 5.54
C SER A 57 -9.97 -10.12 6.22
N VAL A 58 -10.25 -9.63 7.43
CA VAL A 58 -9.23 -9.27 8.43
C VAL A 58 -9.46 -10.17 9.63
N GLU A 59 -8.43 -10.89 10.03
CA GLU A 59 -8.52 -11.92 11.06
C GLU A 59 -7.26 -12.01 11.90
N THR A 60 -7.21 -12.94 12.84
CA THR A 60 -6.01 -13.21 13.64
C THR A 60 -5.47 -14.60 13.34
N VAL A 61 -4.16 -14.71 13.20
CA VAL A 61 -3.42 -15.95 12.99
C VAL A 61 -2.30 -16.01 14.02
N ASP A 62 -2.33 -17.02 14.89
CA ASP A 62 -1.37 -17.20 15.98
C ASP A 62 -1.20 -15.93 16.85
N GLY A 63 -2.32 -15.26 17.15
CA GLY A 63 -2.36 -14.03 17.94
C GLY A 63 -1.81 -12.78 17.24
N LYS A 64 -1.54 -12.84 15.94
CA LYS A 64 -1.13 -11.72 15.10
C LYS A 64 -2.26 -11.33 14.15
N TRP A 65 -2.37 -10.05 13.84
CA TRP A 65 -3.33 -9.57 12.84
C TRP A 65 -2.92 -10.01 11.43
N ALA A 66 -3.90 -10.36 10.62
CA ALA A 66 -3.71 -10.75 9.24
C ALA A 66 -4.78 -10.15 8.32
N ILE A 67 -4.39 -9.80 7.11
CA ILE A 67 -5.29 -9.44 6.01
C ILE A 67 -5.22 -10.56 4.98
N VAL A 68 -6.39 -11.11 4.64
CA VAL A 68 -6.56 -12.11 3.59
C VAL A 68 -7.09 -11.43 2.34
N SER A 69 -6.43 -11.64 1.22
CA SER A 69 -6.81 -11.09 -0.07
C SER A 69 -6.63 -12.08 -1.21
N GLU A 70 -7.11 -11.72 -2.38
CA GLU A 70 -6.94 -12.48 -3.60
C GLU A 70 -5.47 -12.65 -3.97
N TYR A 71 -5.10 -13.83 -4.46
CA TYR A 71 -3.79 -14.08 -5.07
C TYR A 71 -3.86 -13.84 -6.59
N ILE A 72 -3.19 -12.79 -7.06
CA ILE A 72 -3.06 -12.52 -8.48
C ILE A 72 -1.94 -13.38 -9.06
N LYS A 73 -2.29 -14.27 -9.99
CA LYS A 73 -1.31 -15.06 -10.75
C LYS A 73 -0.65 -14.16 -11.79
N GLY A 74 0.65 -14.09 -11.77
CA GLY A 74 1.40 -13.27 -12.73
C GLY A 74 2.88 -13.23 -12.45
N LYS A 75 3.59 -12.47 -13.28
CA LYS A 75 5.00 -12.13 -13.10
C LYS A 75 5.10 -10.62 -12.89
N THR A 76 6.05 -10.19 -12.08
CA THR A 76 6.33 -8.76 -11.95
C THR A 76 6.92 -8.19 -13.23
N LEU A 77 6.75 -6.90 -13.49
CA LEU A 77 7.41 -6.24 -14.64
C LEU A 77 8.94 -6.39 -14.54
N ALA A 78 9.50 -6.36 -13.33
CA ALA A 78 10.92 -6.60 -13.12
C ALA A 78 11.36 -8.01 -13.59
N ASP A 79 10.54 -9.04 -13.33
CA ASP A 79 10.83 -10.39 -13.81
C ASP A 79 10.65 -10.52 -15.32
N LEU A 80 9.66 -9.83 -15.89
CA LEU A 80 9.45 -9.80 -17.34
C LEU A 80 10.61 -9.12 -18.06
N ILE A 81 11.14 -8.02 -17.53
CA ILE A 81 12.32 -7.33 -18.08
C ILE A 81 13.56 -8.24 -18.03
N LYS A 82 13.75 -9.00 -16.92
CA LYS A 82 14.86 -9.95 -16.82
C LYS A 82 14.75 -11.10 -17.83
N LEU A 83 13.53 -11.58 -18.09
CA LEU A 83 13.28 -12.67 -19.03
C LEU A 83 13.35 -12.22 -20.51
N ASN A 84 13.01 -10.98 -20.77
CA ASN A 84 12.95 -10.40 -22.12
C ASN A 84 13.59 -8.98 -22.10
N PRO A 85 14.93 -8.87 -22.02
CA PRO A 85 15.63 -7.58 -21.92
C PRO A 85 15.39 -6.67 -23.13
N ASP A 86 15.18 -7.26 -24.30
CA ASP A 86 14.83 -6.60 -25.58
C ASP A 86 13.50 -5.84 -25.52
N LYS A 87 12.58 -6.25 -24.64
CA LYS A 87 11.27 -5.61 -24.42
C LYS A 87 11.23 -4.64 -23.23
N LYS A 88 12.39 -4.23 -22.73
CA LYS A 88 12.49 -3.38 -21.54
C LYS A 88 11.68 -2.09 -21.70
N ASP A 89 11.80 -1.42 -22.84
CA ASP A 89 11.14 -0.12 -23.06
C ASP A 89 9.62 -0.27 -23.15
N GLU A 90 9.12 -1.35 -23.77
CA GLU A 90 7.69 -1.71 -23.80
C GLU A 90 7.15 -1.89 -22.37
N TYR A 91 7.87 -2.59 -21.48
CA TYR A 91 7.46 -2.82 -20.09
C TYR A 91 7.54 -1.55 -19.24
N LEU A 92 8.51 -0.66 -19.51
CA LEU A 92 8.59 0.63 -18.83
C LEU A 92 7.45 1.56 -19.27
N GLU A 93 7.11 1.57 -20.54
CA GLU A 93 5.94 2.33 -21.05
C GLU A 93 4.64 1.83 -20.42
N LEU A 94 4.45 0.51 -20.35
CA LEU A 94 3.31 -0.10 -19.64
C LEU A 94 3.24 0.36 -18.19
N PHE A 95 4.38 0.36 -17.47
CA PHE A 95 4.44 0.82 -16.08
C PHE A 95 4.01 2.28 -15.93
N VAL A 96 4.53 3.17 -16.79
CA VAL A 96 4.19 4.59 -16.77
C VAL A 96 2.70 4.79 -17.09
N ASN A 97 2.17 4.10 -18.10
CA ASN A 97 0.76 4.20 -18.47
C ASN A 97 -0.18 3.72 -17.34
N LEU A 98 0.19 2.64 -16.63
CA LEU A 98 -0.54 2.18 -15.45
C LEU A 98 -0.52 3.21 -14.32
N GLN A 99 0.63 3.85 -14.06
CA GLN A 99 0.71 4.92 -13.06
C GLN A 99 -0.16 6.14 -13.45
N LEU A 100 -0.09 6.57 -14.70
CA LEU A 100 -0.90 7.68 -15.19
C LEU A 100 -2.40 7.38 -15.06
N SER A 101 -2.83 6.17 -15.39
CA SER A 101 -4.23 5.77 -15.23
C SER A 101 -4.69 5.79 -13.77
N MET A 102 -3.85 5.33 -12.84
CA MET A 102 -4.14 5.41 -11.41
C MET A 102 -4.22 6.86 -10.92
N HIS A 103 -3.34 7.75 -11.39
CA HIS A 103 -3.34 9.16 -11.00
C HIS A 103 -4.55 9.94 -11.51
N GLN A 104 -5.26 9.44 -12.51
CA GLN A 104 -6.51 10.05 -13.00
C GLN A 104 -7.71 9.75 -12.09
N ILE A 105 -7.61 8.77 -11.21
CA ILE A 105 -8.69 8.34 -10.34
C ILE A 105 -8.77 9.25 -9.11
N LYS A 106 -9.96 9.82 -8.89
CA LYS A 106 -10.24 10.65 -7.71
C LYS A 106 -10.75 9.78 -6.56
N ALA A 107 -9.93 9.61 -5.54
CA ALA A 107 -10.27 8.83 -4.35
C ALA A 107 -10.63 9.75 -3.17
N PHE A 108 -11.86 10.28 -3.16
CA PHE A 108 -12.32 11.25 -2.15
C PHE A 108 -12.32 10.71 -0.71
N ASN A 109 -12.46 9.40 -0.54
CA ASN A 109 -12.53 8.75 0.76
C ASN A 109 -11.16 8.35 1.33
N LEU A 110 -10.07 8.54 0.59
CA LEU A 110 -8.73 8.33 1.10
C LEU A 110 -8.22 9.57 1.83
N LYS A 111 -7.51 9.38 2.94
CA LYS A 111 -6.81 10.48 3.62
C LYS A 111 -5.79 11.12 2.69
N LYS A 112 -5.82 12.43 2.57
CA LYS A 112 -4.83 13.17 1.81
C LYS A 112 -3.43 12.96 2.40
N LEU A 113 -2.42 12.89 1.53
CA LEU A 113 -1.03 12.70 1.96
C LEU A 113 -0.58 13.79 2.96
N LYS A 114 -0.94 15.06 2.72
CA LYS A 114 -0.65 16.16 3.65
C LYS A 114 -1.23 15.93 5.04
N ASP A 115 -2.48 15.48 5.13
CA ASP A 115 -3.12 15.21 6.42
C ASP A 115 -2.40 14.07 7.17
N LYS A 116 -1.98 13.03 6.44
CA LYS A 116 -1.17 11.93 6.98
C LYS A 116 0.19 12.43 7.49
N MET A 117 0.86 13.30 6.72
CA MET A 117 2.16 13.85 7.10
C MET A 117 2.02 14.78 8.31
N ASN A 118 1.01 15.65 8.33
CA ASN A 118 0.72 16.52 9.49
C ASN A 118 0.47 15.70 10.76
N ALA A 119 -0.33 14.63 10.67
CA ALA A 119 -0.54 13.73 11.79
C ALA A 119 0.76 13.09 12.29
N LYS A 120 1.65 12.66 11.38
CA LYS A 120 2.96 12.10 11.74
C LYS A 120 3.87 13.13 12.40
N ILE A 121 3.92 14.37 11.91
CA ILE A 121 4.70 15.46 12.54
C ILE A 121 4.22 15.69 13.97
N ASN A 122 2.90 15.70 14.20
CA ASN A 122 2.32 15.88 15.55
C ASN A 122 2.67 14.74 16.53
N GLN A 123 2.95 13.53 16.01
CA GLN A 123 3.31 12.37 16.83
C GLN A 123 4.81 12.28 17.14
N THR A 124 5.63 13.19 16.60
CA THR A 124 7.07 13.20 16.89
C THR A 124 7.37 13.84 18.25
N GLU A 125 8.49 13.43 18.85
CA GLU A 125 9.03 14.05 20.07
C GLU A 125 9.86 15.31 19.78
N LEU A 126 9.79 15.87 18.57
CA LEU A 126 10.47 17.10 18.20
C LEU A 126 9.93 18.29 19.00
N ASP A 127 10.77 19.30 19.23
CA ASP A 127 10.36 20.55 19.87
C ASP A 127 9.29 21.30 19.04
N ALA A 128 8.59 22.23 19.70
CA ALA A 128 7.48 22.94 19.09
C ALA A 128 7.89 23.79 17.88
N THR A 129 9.08 24.37 17.90
CA THR A 129 9.60 25.20 16.81
C THR A 129 9.86 24.37 15.58
N THR A 130 10.56 23.26 15.74
CA THR A 130 10.84 22.30 14.64
C THR A 130 9.55 21.74 14.05
N ARG A 131 8.57 21.36 14.87
CA ARG A 131 7.26 20.90 14.36
C ARG A 131 6.55 21.99 13.57
N TYR A 132 6.55 23.23 14.06
CA TYR A 132 5.95 24.37 13.36
C TYR A 132 6.62 24.61 11.99
N GLU A 133 7.95 24.57 11.92
CA GLU A 133 8.68 24.70 10.65
C GLU A 133 8.32 23.59 9.66
N LEU A 134 8.24 22.33 10.13
CA LEU A 134 7.85 21.20 9.28
C LEU A 134 6.43 21.36 8.74
N HIS A 135 5.46 21.78 9.57
CA HIS A 135 4.11 22.09 9.13
C HIS A 135 4.09 23.20 8.09
N THR A 136 4.82 24.29 8.33
CA THR A 136 4.89 25.43 7.40
C THR A 136 5.48 25.01 6.04
N ARG A 137 6.56 24.24 6.06
CA ARG A 137 7.16 23.69 4.82
C ARG A 137 6.21 22.76 4.08
N LEU A 138 5.52 21.87 4.81
CA LEU A 138 4.55 20.94 4.23
C LEU A 138 3.39 21.68 3.57
N GLU A 139 2.87 22.72 4.20
CA GLU A 139 1.80 23.54 3.63
C GLU A 139 2.25 24.31 2.39
N GLY A 140 3.50 24.79 2.36
CA GLY A 140 4.10 25.47 1.21
C GLY A 140 4.29 24.56 -0.03
N LEU A 141 4.28 23.23 0.14
CA LEU A 141 4.39 22.32 -1.00
C LEU A 141 3.10 22.35 -1.81
N LYS A 142 3.23 22.62 -3.12
CA LYS A 142 2.10 22.48 -4.05
C LYS A 142 1.62 21.04 -4.03
N SER A 143 0.44 20.80 -3.49
CA SER A 143 -0.21 19.49 -3.57
C SER A 143 -0.91 19.40 -4.91
N PRO A 144 -0.62 18.41 -5.76
CA PRO A 144 -1.50 18.12 -6.86
C PRO A 144 -2.89 17.82 -6.30
N TRP A 145 -3.92 18.29 -6.96
CA TRP A 145 -5.34 18.19 -6.54
C TRP A 145 -5.86 16.76 -6.44
N HIS A 146 -5.01 15.77 -6.66
CA HIS A 146 -5.32 14.37 -6.73
C HIS A 146 -4.79 13.66 -5.50
N ASN A 147 -5.61 12.84 -4.88
CA ASN A 147 -5.12 11.88 -3.90
C ASN A 147 -4.22 10.90 -4.65
N LEU A 148 -2.91 11.04 -4.45
CA LEU A 148 -1.97 10.05 -4.96
C LEU A 148 -2.22 8.75 -4.20
N LEU A 149 -2.65 7.73 -4.92
CA LEU A 149 -2.63 6.35 -4.47
C LEU A 149 -1.15 5.91 -4.47
N CYS A 150 -0.48 6.07 -3.34
CA CYS A 150 0.89 5.60 -3.12
C CYS A 150 0.88 4.41 -2.17
#